data_f290e40ee329205ce88ffefdfc343222
#
_entry.id   f290e40ee329205ce88ffefdfc343222
#
_cell.length_a   1.000
_cell.length_b   1.000
_cell.length_c   1.000
_cell.angle_alpha   90.00
_cell.angle_beta   90.00
_cell.angle_gamma   90.00
#
_symmetry.space_group_name_H-M   'P 1'
#
loop_
_entity.id
_entity.type
_entity.pdbx_description
1 polymer ?
#
loop_
_entity_poly.entity_id
_entity_poly.type
_entity_poly.pdbx_seq_one_letter_code
_entity_poly.pdbx_strand_id
1 'polypeptide(L)'
;VYSTISSTEEYAPTLLGTVPVMGETEALEVIEAASSAYNNGQGLWPTMKVADRIKCMEKFVAQMKTTRTEVVKLLMWEIGKSLGDSEKEFDRTVEYIYDTIEHYKQLDRNSAHFTKSQGVNAMIRRGPLGVVLCLGPYNYPLNETFSLLIPALIMGNPVIFKPAKHGVLLISPLLEAFKNSFPKGAINVIYGRGREVASPIMKSGKVDILALIGNSKSAIALQDQHPNKNRLRLVLGLEAKNPAIILPDADLDLAIQECITGTLSFNGQRCTALKVLYVHESVAEEFNKRFAAKVDELVFGNPWDKSVSLTPLPEKEKPAYIQELIDDATSKGAKVINAKGGEHFDNFIFPAVLFPINKEMRLYHEEQFGPIVPILTFKDIQEPLNDMAESNYGQQVSLFGQDIKTIAPLIDTLVNLVCRVNLNSSCQRGPDLYPFTGRKDSAVGTLSIFDALRSFSIRTFVASKDNEYNNAILQELLNSKESNFINTDYIL
;
A
#
# COMPACT_ATOMS: atom_id res chain seq x y z
N VAL A 1 -0.99 18.80 -15.29
CA VAL A 1 -0.81 18.56 -13.85
C VAL A 1 -0.31 19.84 -13.20
N TYR A 2 -1.00 20.29 -12.19
CA TYR A 2 -0.65 21.47 -11.42
C TYR A 2 -0.29 21.08 -9.99
N SER A 3 0.67 21.79 -9.41
CA SER A 3 0.94 21.70 -8.00
C SER A 3 -0.20 22.36 -7.21
N THR A 4 -0.47 21.84 -6.03
CA THR A 4 -1.31 22.52 -5.03
C THR A 4 -0.49 23.45 -4.14
N ILE A 5 0.83 23.46 -4.32
CA ILE A 5 1.75 24.33 -3.59
C ILE A 5 2.00 25.56 -4.44
N SER A 6 1.75 26.74 -3.90
CA SER A 6 2.10 28.01 -4.52
C SER A 6 3.57 28.34 -4.22
N SER A 7 4.30 28.75 -5.24
CA SER A 7 5.66 29.26 -5.08
C SER A 7 5.70 30.81 -4.93
N THR A 8 4.56 31.47 -5.03
CA THR A 8 4.44 32.92 -4.99
C THR A 8 3.36 33.39 -4.03
N GLU A 9 3.42 34.64 -3.59
CA GLU A 9 2.41 35.26 -2.71
C GLU A 9 1.00 35.32 -3.33
N GLU A 10 0.85 35.07 -4.62
CA GLU A 10 -0.43 35.15 -5.35
C GLU A 10 -1.21 33.83 -5.40
N TYR A 11 -0.80 32.78 -4.71
CA TYR A 11 -1.48 31.47 -4.64
C TYR A 11 -1.90 30.86 -6.00
N ALA A 12 -1.20 31.19 -7.07
CA ALA A 12 -1.47 30.61 -8.39
C ALA A 12 -0.89 29.19 -8.50
N PRO A 13 -1.68 28.20 -8.96
CA PRO A 13 -1.19 26.84 -9.13
C PRO A 13 -0.02 26.78 -10.16
N THR A 14 1.11 26.23 -9.74
CA THR A 14 2.27 26.05 -10.64
C THR A 14 2.05 24.88 -11.59
N LEU A 15 2.18 25.10 -12.89
CA LEU A 15 2.14 24.01 -13.88
C LEU A 15 3.42 23.19 -13.78
N LEU A 16 3.29 21.90 -13.45
CA LEU A 16 4.40 20.95 -13.31
C LEU A 16 4.70 20.21 -14.61
N GLY A 17 3.68 19.90 -15.38
CA GLY A 17 3.80 19.14 -16.61
C GLY A 17 2.46 18.66 -17.14
N THR A 18 2.52 17.83 -18.18
CA THR A 18 1.33 17.26 -18.82
C THR A 18 1.46 15.74 -18.96
N VAL A 19 0.32 15.06 -18.92
CA VAL A 19 0.21 13.65 -19.27
C VAL A 19 -0.90 13.49 -20.32
N PRO A 20 -0.85 12.46 -21.18
CA PRO A 20 -1.93 12.22 -22.13
C PRO A 20 -3.23 11.90 -21.39
N VAL A 21 -4.35 12.36 -21.92
CA VAL A 21 -5.68 11.94 -21.48
C VAL A 21 -6.11 10.80 -22.38
N MET A 22 -6.02 9.57 -21.85
CA MET A 22 -6.38 8.35 -22.56
C MET A 22 -7.81 7.95 -22.22
N GLY A 23 -8.45 7.26 -23.14
CA GLY A 23 -9.82 6.79 -23.05
C GLY A 23 -9.97 5.28 -23.27
N GLU A 24 -11.16 4.87 -23.72
CA GLU A 24 -11.49 3.48 -23.96
C GLU A 24 -10.64 2.84 -25.07
N THR A 25 -10.33 3.58 -26.13
CA THR A 25 -9.52 3.06 -27.25
C THR A 25 -8.14 2.63 -26.77
N GLU A 26 -7.43 3.52 -26.09
CA GLU A 26 -6.10 3.22 -25.55
C GLU A 26 -6.17 2.14 -24.45
N ALA A 27 -7.26 2.10 -23.68
CA ALA A 27 -7.50 1.05 -22.68
C ALA A 27 -7.59 -0.34 -23.33
N LEU A 28 -8.29 -0.44 -24.46
CA LEU A 28 -8.40 -1.70 -25.22
C LEU A 28 -7.07 -2.07 -25.89
N GLU A 29 -6.32 -1.11 -26.42
CA GLU A 29 -4.98 -1.36 -26.97
C GLU A 29 -4.01 -1.89 -25.89
N VAL A 30 -4.04 -1.30 -24.70
CA VAL A 30 -3.18 -1.69 -23.59
C VAL A 30 -3.49 -3.10 -23.08
N ILE A 31 -4.77 -3.47 -22.96
CA ILE A 31 -5.13 -4.83 -22.53
C ILE A 31 -4.77 -5.85 -23.60
N GLU A 32 -4.88 -5.53 -24.90
CA GLU A 32 -4.39 -6.40 -25.98
C GLU A 32 -2.88 -6.56 -25.95
N ALA A 33 -2.12 -5.50 -25.72
CA ALA A 33 -0.66 -5.56 -25.60
C ALA A 33 -0.21 -6.48 -24.44
N ALA A 34 -0.84 -6.32 -23.26
CA ALA A 34 -0.56 -7.18 -22.11
C ALA A 34 -0.97 -8.64 -22.35
N SER A 35 -2.15 -8.87 -22.93
CA SER A 35 -2.64 -10.21 -23.25
C SER A 35 -1.76 -10.91 -24.29
N SER A 36 -1.29 -10.19 -25.29
CA SER A 36 -0.35 -10.69 -26.29
C SER A 36 1.02 -11.03 -25.69
N ALA A 37 1.50 -10.24 -24.74
CA ALA A 37 2.75 -10.53 -24.03
C ALA A 37 2.63 -11.77 -23.13
N TYR A 38 1.46 -12.02 -22.55
CA TYR A 38 1.16 -13.25 -21.81
C TYR A 38 0.94 -14.45 -22.75
N ASN A 39 0.21 -14.22 -23.84
CA ASN A 39 -0.13 -15.23 -24.86
C ASN A 39 -0.60 -16.57 -24.26
N ASN A 40 -1.61 -16.51 -23.37
CA ASN A 40 -2.11 -17.69 -22.65
C ASN A 40 -1.01 -18.52 -21.95
N GLY A 41 0.00 -17.85 -21.41
CA GLY A 41 1.14 -18.48 -20.74
C GLY A 41 2.31 -18.92 -21.67
N GLN A 42 2.18 -18.70 -22.98
CA GLN A 42 3.19 -19.08 -23.98
C GLN A 42 4.13 -17.91 -24.35
N GLY A 43 3.86 -16.70 -23.85
CA GLY A 43 4.64 -15.52 -24.17
C GLY A 43 6.07 -15.57 -23.63
N LEU A 44 6.92 -14.72 -24.17
CA LEU A 44 8.33 -14.62 -23.74
C LEU A 44 8.45 -14.34 -22.23
N TRP A 45 7.65 -13.43 -21.68
CA TRP A 45 7.76 -13.01 -20.29
C TRP A 45 7.35 -14.12 -19.30
N PRO A 46 6.18 -14.77 -19.41
CA PRO A 46 5.81 -15.86 -18.50
C PRO A 46 6.71 -17.08 -18.58
N THR A 47 7.31 -17.37 -19.74
CA THR A 47 8.18 -18.55 -19.94
C THR A 47 9.67 -18.27 -19.73
N MET A 48 10.05 -17.01 -19.46
CA MET A 48 11.44 -16.61 -19.24
C MET A 48 12.02 -17.28 -17.99
N LYS A 49 13.31 -17.63 -18.03
CA LYS A 49 14.04 -18.13 -16.86
C LYS A 49 13.96 -17.15 -15.69
N VAL A 50 13.90 -17.68 -14.48
CA VAL A 50 13.90 -16.87 -13.25
C VAL A 50 15.10 -15.93 -13.20
N ALA A 51 16.30 -16.44 -13.52
CA ALA A 51 17.52 -15.63 -13.55
C ALA A 51 17.44 -14.44 -14.52
N ASP A 52 16.81 -14.61 -15.67
CA ASP A 52 16.73 -13.56 -16.68
C ASP A 52 15.66 -12.52 -16.30
N ARG A 53 14.55 -12.92 -15.65
CA ARG A 53 13.60 -11.97 -15.05
C ARG A 53 14.26 -11.16 -13.93
N ILE A 54 15.09 -11.78 -13.11
CA ILE A 54 15.88 -11.11 -12.09
C ILE A 54 16.82 -10.06 -12.71
N LYS A 55 17.56 -10.42 -13.78
CA LYS A 55 18.42 -9.47 -14.50
C LYS A 55 17.65 -8.27 -15.06
N CYS A 56 16.43 -8.50 -15.58
CA CYS A 56 15.55 -7.42 -16.02
C CYS A 56 15.23 -6.47 -14.85
N MET A 57 14.93 -7.01 -13.68
CA MET A 57 14.62 -6.23 -12.49
C MET A 57 15.85 -5.48 -11.96
N GLU A 58 17.02 -6.12 -11.91
CA GLU A 58 18.30 -5.49 -11.53
C GLU A 58 18.66 -4.33 -12.48
N LYS A 59 18.47 -4.53 -13.79
CA LYS A 59 18.66 -3.47 -14.79
C LYS A 59 17.69 -2.30 -14.57
N PHE A 60 16.44 -2.59 -14.26
CA PHE A 60 15.43 -1.58 -13.98
C PHE A 60 15.81 -0.74 -12.75
N VAL A 61 16.11 -1.37 -11.62
CA VAL A 61 16.41 -0.63 -10.38
C VAL A 61 17.70 0.18 -10.50
N ALA A 62 18.69 -0.30 -11.25
CA ALA A 62 19.91 0.45 -11.53
C ALA A 62 19.61 1.75 -12.30
N GLN A 63 18.74 1.72 -13.30
CA GLN A 63 18.31 2.92 -14.03
C GLN A 63 17.39 3.81 -13.19
N MET A 64 16.45 3.24 -12.44
CA MET A 64 15.58 3.98 -11.54
C MET A 64 16.38 4.85 -10.55
N LYS A 65 17.47 4.34 -9.98
CA LYS A 65 18.32 5.09 -9.04
C LYS A 65 18.85 6.39 -9.63
N THR A 66 19.07 6.47 -10.93
CA THR A 66 19.56 7.72 -11.59
C THR A 66 18.51 8.82 -11.62
N THR A 67 17.24 8.50 -11.43
CA THR A 67 16.13 9.46 -11.45
C THR A 67 15.74 10.00 -10.07
N ARG A 68 16.46 9.62 -8.99
CA ARG A 68 16.13 9.92 -7.59
C ARG A 68 15.76 11.39 -7.36
N THR A 69 16.63 12.29 -7.78
CA THR A 69 16.46 13.74 -7.55
C THR A 69 15.18 14.27 -8.18
N GLU A 70 14.86 13.82 -9.41
CA GLU A 70 13.67 14.26 -10.14
C GLU A 70 12.39 13.68 -9.50
N VAL A 71 12.36 12.39 -9.18
CA VAL A 71 11.22 11.75 -8.55
C VAL A 71 10.93 12.34 -7.17
N VAL A 72 11.95 12.55 -6.32
CA VAL A 72 11.81 13.20 -5.01
C VAL A 72 11.21 14.60 -5.16
N LYS A 73 11.68 15.37 -6.15
CA LYS A 73 11.14 16.70 -6.43
C LYS A 73 9.67 16.66 -6.84
N LEU A 74 9.29 15.72 -7.69
CA LEU A 74 7.89 15.52 -8.11
C LEU A 74 7.00 15.09 -6.94
N LEU A 75 7.46 14.22 -6.04
CA LEU A 75 6.71 13.86 -4.82
C LEU A 75 6.40 15.10 -3.97
N MET A 76 7.37 15.99 -3.76
CA MET A 76 7.13 17.24 -3.02
C MET A 76 6.10 18.13 -3.71
N TRP A 77 6.24 18.35 -5.02
CA TRP A 77 5.42 19.31 -5.75
C TRP A 77 4.00 18.80 -6.08
N GLU A 78 3.84 17.50 -6.40
CA GLU A 78 2.55 16.94 -6.79
C GLU A 78 1.64 16.62 -5.60
N ILE A 79 2.22 16.12 -4.49
CA ILE A 79 1.41 15.62 -3.36
C ILE A 79 1.71 16.29 -2.02
N GLY A 80 2.55 17.33 -2.02
CA GLY A 80 2.89 18.04 -0.80
C GLY A 80 3.69 17.23 0.21
N LYS A 81 4.32 16.13 -0.19
CA LYS A 81 5.11 15.30 0.73
C LYS A 81 6.40 16.00 1.13
N SER A 82 6.75 16.00 2.43
CA SER A 82 7.99 16.62 2.92
C SER A 82 9.24 16.08 2.18
N LEU A 83 10.31 16.86 2.11
CA LEU A 83 11.58 16.43 1.52
C LEU A 83 12.05 15.12 2.13
N GLY A 84 12.09 15.03 3.46
CA GLY A 84 12.55 13.83 4.16
C GLY A 84 11.68 12.60 3.87
N ASP A 85 10.35 12.75 3.83
CA ASP A 85 9.44 11.64 3.50
C ASP A 85 9.51 11.26 2.01
N SER A 86 9.75 12.23 1.12
CA SER A 86 9.92 11.98 -0.32
C SER A 86 11.21 11.22 -0.62
N GLU A 87 12.32 11.62 0.02
CA GLU A 87 13.59 10.89 -0.06
C GLU A 87 13.45 9.46 0.49
N LYS A 88 12.85 9.33 1.66
CA LYS A 88 12.60 8.04 2.31
C LYS A 88 11.69 7.13 1.47
N GLU A 89 10.67 7.67 0.82
CA GLU A 89 9.81 6.87 -0.06
C GLU A 89 10.57 6.32 -1.25
N PHE A 90 11.40 7.14 -1.90
CA PHE A 90 12.22 6.69 -3.03
C PHE A 90 13.22 5.61 -2.60
N ASP A 91 14.00 5.89 -1.57
CA ASP A 91 15.08 5.00 -1.11
C ASP A 91 14.51 3.65 -0.62
N ARG A 92 13.41 3.69 0.14
CA ARG A 92 12.68 2.49 0.56
C ARG A 92 12.13 1.69 -0.62
N THR A 93 11.69 2.36 -1.69
CA THR A 93 11.22 1.64 -2.90
C THR A 93 12.36 0.90 -3.57
N VAL A 94 13.55 1.51 -3.63
CA VAL A 94 14.76 0.84 -4.14
C VAL A 94 15.13 -0.37 -3.29
N GLU A 95 15.11 -0.24 -1.95
CA GLU A 95 15.34 -1.35 -1.02
C GLU A 95 14.30 -2.46 -1.22
N TYR A 96 13.01 -2.11 -1.32
CA TYR A 96 11.94 -3.05 -1.59
C TYR A 96 12.18 -3.89 -2.85
N ILE A 97 12.69 -3.29 -3.92
CA ILE A 97 13.02 -4.01 -5.15
C ILE A 97 14.15 -5.01 -4.92
N TYR A 98 15.23 -4.61 -4.25
CA TYR A 98 16.34 -5.50 -3.94
C TYR A 98 15.92 -6.64 -3.01
N ASP A 99 15.17 -6.34 -1.97
CA ASP A 99 14.65 -7.36 -1.07
C ASP A 99 13.71 -8.33 -1.79
N THR A 100 12.88 -7.83 -2.72
CA THR A 100 12.02 -8.69 -3.56
C THR A 100 12.85 -9.64 -4.43
N ILE A 101 13.94 -9.16 -5.02
CA ILE A 101 14.87 -9.99 -5.79
C ILE A 101 15.47 -11.09 -4.91
N GLU A 102 16.00 -10.73 -3.74
CA GLU A 102 16.63 -11.70 -2.84
C GLU A 102 15.64 -12.74 -2.31
N HIS A 103 14.42 -12.33 -1.96
CA HIS A 103 13.37 -13.25 -1.51
C HIS A 103 12.88 -14.15 -2.66
N TYR A 104 12.86 -13.65 -3.88
CA TYR A 104 12.55 -14.49 -5.04
C TYR A 104 13.64 -15.51 -5.30
N LYS A 105 14.93 -15.15 -5.19
CA LYS A 105 16.05 -16.10 -5.24
C LYS A 105 15.91 -17.19 -4.17
N GLN A 106 15.57 -16.81 -2.92
CA GLN A 106 15.35 -17.78 -1.84
C GLN A 106 14.16 -18.71 -2.13
N LEU A 107 13.03 -18.14 -2.58
CA LEU A 107 11.82 -18.88 -2.92
C LEU A 107 12.08 -19.90 -4.03
N ASP A 108 12.82 -19.50 -5.05
CA ASP A 108 13.19 -20.35 -6.18
C ASP A 108 14.17 -21.44 -5.76
N ARG A 109 15.22 -21.10 -5.02
CA ARG A 109 16.23 -22.02 -4.49
C ARG A 109 15.59 -23.13 -3.65
N ASN A 110 14.64 -22.78 -2.78
CA ASN A 110 13.95 -23.74 -1.92
C ASN A 110 13.02 -24.69 -2.68
N SER A 111 12.68 -24.39 -3.92
CA SER A 111 11.76 -25.18 -4.75
C SER A 111 12.42 -25.85 -5.96
N ALA A 112 13.70 -25.57 -6.20
CA ALA A 112 14.42 -26.01 -7.40
C ALA A 112 15.02 -27.42 -7.28
N HIS A 113 14.25 -28.36 -6.75
CA HIS A 113 14.66 -29.77 -6.64
C HIS A 113 13.47 -30.72 -6.76
N PHE A 114 13.71 -31.93 -7.22
CA PHE A 114 12.71 -32.99 -7.20
C PHE A 114 12.56 -33.57 -5.79
N THR A 115 11.32 -33.69 -5.35
CA THR A 115 10.93 -34.39 -4.13
C THR A 115 10.23 -35.70 -4.51
N LYS A 116 10.38 -36.74 -3.68
CA LYS A 116 9.72 -38.01 -3.87
C LYS A 116 8.71 -38.28 -2.75
N SER A 117 7.49 -38.58 -3.13
CA SER A 117 6.44 -38.98 -2.20
C SER A 117 5.51 -40.00 -2.85
N GLN A 118 5.17 -41.08 -2.13
CA GLN A 118 4.21 -42.13 -2.55
C GLN A 118 4.46 -42.66 -3.99
N GLY A 119 5.72 -42.83 -4.36
CA GLY A 119 6.08 -43.33 -5.69
C GLY A 119 5.94 -42.31 -6.81
N VAL A 120 5.89 -41.00 -6.48
CA VAL A 120 5.87 -39.92 -7.44
C VAL A 120 7.06 -38.98 -7.18
N ASN A 121 7.79 -38.65 -8.23
CA ASN A 121 8.79 -37.59 -8.25
C ASN A 121 8.13 -36.30 -8.73
N ALA A 122 8.33 -35.17 -8.03
CA ALA A 122 7.77 -33.91 -8.43
C ALA A 122 8.73 -32.74 -8.14
N MET A 123 8.86 -31.82 -9.09
CA MET A 123 9.46 -30.49 -8.88
C MET A 123 8.35 -29.46 -8.84
N ILE A 124 8.20 -28.78 -7.70
CA ILE A 124 7.12 -27.80 -7.46
C ILE A 124 7.73 -26.41 -7.47
N ARG A 125 7.40 -25.60 -8.45
CA ARG A 125 7.85 -24.20 -8.57
C ARG A 125 6.64 -23.26 -8.70
N ARG A 126 6.87 -21.97 -8.81
CA ARG A 126 5.80 -21.00 -8.97
C ARG A 126 5.76 -20.45 -10.39
N GLY A 127 4.57 -20.39 -10.97
CA GLY A 127 4.30 -19.80 -12.27
C GLY A 127 3.44 -18.53 -12.16
N PRO A 128 3.44 -17.68 -13.19
CA PRO A 128 2.57 -16.51 -13.27
C PRO A 128 1.10 -16.91 -13.34
N LEU A 129 0.23 -15.97 -13.02
CA LEU A 129 -1.23 -16.13 -13.06
C LEU A 129 -1.84 -15.59 -14.36
N GLY A 130 -1.27 -14.51 -14.91
CA GLY A 130 -1.77 -13.85 -16.11
C GLY A 130 -1.63 -12.33 -16.07
N VAL A 131 -2.55 -11.63 -16.71
CA VAL A 131 -2.51 -10.16 -16.81
C VAL A 131 -2.96 -9.50 -15.51
N VAL A 132 -2.16 -8.56 -15.01
CA VAL A 132 -2.43 -7.79 -13.79
C VAL A 132 -2.85 -6.37 -14.14
N LEU A 133 -3.99 -5.91 -13.60
CA LEU A 133 -4.32 -4.49 -13.55
C LEU A 133 -3.86 -3.93 -12.22
N CYS A 134 -2.87 -3.04 -12.23
CA CYS A 134 -2.24 -2.42 -11.05
C CYS A 134 -2.67 -0.96 -10.91
N LEU A 135 -3.32 -0.63 -9.78
CA LEU A 135 -3.82 0.71 -9.46
C LEU A 135 -3.24 1.14 -8.11
N GLY A 136 -2.31 2.11 -8.14
CA GLY A 136 -1.64 2.61 -6.94
C GLY A 136 -2.39 3.76 -6.27
N PRO A 137 -2.10 4.04 -4.98
CA PRO A 137 -2.68 5.14 -4.23
C PRO A 137 -1.93 6.45 -4.49
N TYR A 138 -2.54 7.58 -4.14
CA TYR A 138 -1.91 8.89 -4.32
C TYR A 138 -0.94 9.28 -3.19
N ASN A 139 -1.15 8.75 -2.00
CA ASN A 139 -0.39 9.15 -0.81
C ASN A 139 1.02 8.54 -0.73
N TYR A 140 1.20 7.37 -1.31
CA TYR A 140 2.50 6.71 -1.55
C TYR A 140 2.56 6.21 -2.99
N PRO A 141 2.55 7.14 -3.97
CA PRO A 141 2.37 6.80 -5.38
C PRO A 141 3.54 6.01 -5.98
N LEU A 142 4.69 6.04 -5.33
CA LEU A 142 5.84 5.21 -5.70
C LEU A 142 5.87 3.92 -4.91
N ASN A 143 6.10 3.98 -3.59
CA ASN A 143 6.37 2.79 -2.77
C ASN A 143 5.19 1.80 -2.72
N GLU A 144 3.98 2.26 -2.43
CA GLU A 144 2.82 1.36 -2.34
C GLU A 144 2.39 0.84 -3.72
N THR A 145 2.55 1.62 -4.78
CA THR A 145 2.32 1.14 -6.16
C THR A 145 3.32 0.06 -6.53
N PHE A 146 4.60 0.24 -6.19
CA PHE A 146 5.66 -0.72 -6.48
C PHE A 146 5.54 -1.98 -5.63
N SER A 147 4.91 -1.91 -4.46
CA SER A 147 4.60 -3.10 -3.66
C SER A 147 3.60 -4.06 -4.34
N LEU A 148 2.82 -3.56 -5.30
CA LEU A 148 1.97 -4.36 -6.20
C LEU A 148 2.69 -4.72 -7.50
N LEU A 149 3.33 -3.73 -8.12
CA LEU A 149 3.91 -3.82 -9.45
C LEU A 149 5.11 -4.78 -9.51
N ILE A 150 6.06 -4.63 -8.59
CA ILE A 150 7.33 -5.37 -8.62
C ILE A 150 7.13 -6.88 -8.43
N PRO A 151 6.41 -7.36 -7.40
CA PRO A 151 6.16 -8.79 -7.26
C PRO A 151 5.32 -9.37 -8.41
N ALA A 152 4.38 -8.61 -8.97
CA ALA A 152 3.62 -9.04 -10.15
C ALA A 152 4.55 -9.27 -11.35
N LEU A 153 5.40 -8.29 -11.68
CA LEU A 153 6.35 -8.37 -12.79
C LEU A 153 7.35 -9.52 -12.61
N ILE A 154 8.07 -9.54 -11.49
CA ILE A 154 9.16 -10.51 -11.31
C ILE A 154 8.65 -11.98 -11.34
N MET A 155 7.38 -12.18 -10.95
CA MET A 155 6.74 -13.51 -11.05
C MET A 155 6.34 -13.89 -12.48
N GLY A 156 6.51 -13.00 -13.47
CA GLY A 156 6.28 -13.28 -14.90
C GLY A 156 4.89 -12.85 -15.41
N ASN A 157 4.14 -12.08 -14.65
CA ASN A 157 2.86 -11.52 -15.08
C ASN A 157 3.09 -10.24 -15.90
N PRO A 158 2.47 -10.08 -17.07
CA PRO A 158 2.35 -8.77 -17.70
C PRO A 158 1.47 -7.85 -16.89
N VAL A 159 1.87 -6.59 -16.76
CA VAL A 159 1.17 -5.61 -15.92
C VAL A 159 0.68 -4.42 -16.73
N ILE A 160 -0.55 -4.03 -16.49
CA ILE A 160 -1.10 -2.73 -16.87
C ILE A 160 -1.09 -1.86 -15.63
N PHE A 161 -0.33 -0.80 -15.66
CA PHE A 161 -0.14 0.10 -14.56
C PHE A 161 -0.81 1.46 -14.82
N LYS A 162 -1.73 1.84 -13.95
CA LYS A 162 -2.36 3.15 -13.95
C LYS A 162 -1.93 3.95 -12.73
N PRO A 163 -1.14 5.04 -12.91
CA PRO A 163 -0.80 5.95 -11.82
C PRO A 163 -2.03 6.60 -11.19
N ALA A 164 -1.92 6.99 -9.93
CA ALA A 164 -2.93 7.78 -9.24
C ALA A 164 -3.07 9.18 -9.89
N LYS A 165 -4.19 9.88 -9.59
CA LYS A 165 -4.45 11.24 -10.09
C LYS A 165 -3.38 12.23 -9.60
N HIS A 166 -3.03 12.16 -8.32
CA HIS A 166 -1.94 12.92 -7.71
C HIS A 166 -0.70 12.03 -7.64
N GLY A 167 0.48 12.54 -7.98
CA GLY A 167 1.69 11.76 -8.15
C GLY A 167 1.78 11.07 -9.53
N VAL A 168 1.09 11.58 -10.54
CA VAL A 168 1.08 10.98 -11.89
C VAL A 168 2.36 11.25 -12.65
N LEU A 169 2.99 12.42 -12.48
CA LEU A 169 4.20 12.83 -13.20
C LEU A 169 5.45 12.08 -12.74
N LEU A 170 5.50 11.63 -11.48
CA LEU A 170 6.68 10.93 -10.95
C LEU A 170 7.03 9.63 -11.69
N ILE A 171 6.08 9.12 -12.50
CA ILE A 171 6.32 7.93 -13.33
C ILE A 171 7.06 8.30 -14.63
N SER A 172 6.96 9.55 -15.10
CA SER A 172 7.59 9.98 -16.33
C SER A 172 9.11 9.74 -16.38
N PRO A 173 9.90 10.08 -15.34
CA PRO A 173 11.33 9.76 -15.30
C PRO A 173 11.65 8.26 -15.34
N LEU A 174 10.69 7.39 -14.99
CA LEU A 174 10.87 5.94 -14.93
C LEU A 174 10.52 5.21 -16.23
N LEU A 175 9.83 5.88 -17.17
CA LEU A 175 9.36 5.25 -18.42
C LEU A 175 10.49 4.66 -19.25
N GLU A 176 11.61 5.36 -19.36
CA GLU A 176 12.77 4.89 -20.11
C GLU A 176 13.42 3.66 -19.42
N ALA A 177 13.47 3.66 -18.09
CA ALA A 177 13.96 2.52 -17.32
C ALA A 177 13.09 1.28 -17.54
N PHE A 178 11.76 1.43 -17.55
CA PHE A 178 10.83 0.33 -17.86
C PHE A 178 11.05 -0.20 -19.28
N LYS A 179 11.06 0.68 -20.27
CA LYS A 179 11.25 0.33 -21.70
C LYS A 179 12.53 -0.44 -21.95
N ASN A 180 13.63 0.00 -21.33
CA ASN A 180 14.95 -0.59 -21.56
C ASN A 180 15.16 -1.91 -20.80
N SER A 181 14.37 -2.19 -19.77
CA SER A 181 14.60 -3.31 -18.86
C SER A 181 13.70 -4.51 -19.12
N PHE A 182 12.49 -4.29 -19.62
CA PHE A 182 11.49 -5.36 -19.80
C PHE A 182 11.15 -5.59 -21.27
N PRO A 183 10.76 -6.82 -21.64
CA PRO A 183 10.23 -7.10 -22.97
C PRO A 183 8.97 -6.28 -23.26
N LYS A 184 8.74 -6.02 -24.56
CA LYS A 184 7.54 -5.31 -25.01
C LYS A 184 6.26 -5.98 -24.51
N GLY A 185 5.37 -5.20 -23.92
CA GLY A 185 4.10 -5.65 -23.37
C GLY A 185 4.16 -6.24 -21.95
N ALA A 186 5.36 -6.50 -21.39
CA ALA A 186 5.47 -6.97 -20.00
C ALA A 186 5.01 -5.90 -18.99
N ILE A 187 5.25 -4.62 -19.28
CA ILE A 187 4.70 -3.50 -18.53
C ILE A 187 4.10 -2.48 -19.48
N ASN A 188 2.90 -2.00 -19.15
CA ASN A 188 2.13 -1.06 -19.94
C ASN A 188 1.60 0.03 -19.02
N VAL A 189 1.89 1.30 -19.30
CA VAL A 189 1.42 2.43 -18.50
C VAL A 189 0.24 3.08 -19.21
N ILE A 190 -0.86 3.29 -18.48
CA ILE A 190 -2.03 3.97 -18.99
C ILE A 190 -2.40 5.17 -18.10
N TYR A 191 -2.66 6.31 -18.72
CA TYR A 191 -3.12 7.53 -18.08
C TYR A 191 -4.62 7.73 -18.32
N GLY A 192 -5.25 8.59 -17.56
CA GLY A 192 -6.66 8.91 -17.72
C GLY A 192 -7.49 8.68 -16.47
N ARG A 193 -8.77 8.97 -16.56
CA ARG A 193 -9.72 8.79 -15.45
C ARG A 193 -10.03 7.30 -15.25
N GLY A 194 -10.07 6.85 -14.00
CA GLY A 194 -10.31 5.44 -13.66
C GLY A 194 -11.55 4.84 -14.36
N ARG A 195 -12.66 5.59 -14.42
CA ARG A 195 -13.87 5.15 -15.12
C ARG A 195 -13.67 4.94 -16.62
N GLU A 196 -12.83 5.78 -17.23
CA GLU A 196 -12.65 5.80 -18.69
C GLU A 196 -11.67 4.72 -19.14
N VAL A 197 -10.67 4.40 -18.32
CA VAL A 197 -9.62 3.45 -18.72
C VAL A 197 -9.67 2.12 -17.97
N ALA A 198 -9.91 2.08 -16.64
CA ALA A 198 -9.92 0.83 -15.91
C ALA A 198 -11.21 0.01 -16.16
N SER A 199 -12.33 0.68 -16.40
CA SER A 199 -13.62 0.05 -16.67
C SER A 199 -13.61 -0.81 -17.95
N PRO A 200 -13.19 -0.31 -19.13
CA PRO A 200 -13.07 -1.13 -20.34
C PRO A 200 -12.10 -2.30 -20.17
N ILE A 201 -10.98 -2.08 -19.47
CA ILE A 201 -9.99 -3.13 -19.19
C ILE A 201 -10.64 -4.27 -18.39
N MET A 202 -11.39 -3.97 -17.31
CA MET A 202 -12.07 -4.99 -16.52
C MET A 202 -13.19 -5.71 -17.30
N LYS A 203 -13.98 -4.95 -18.05
CA LYS A 203 -15.08 -5.51 -18.90
C LYS A 203 -14.58 -6.45 -19.99
N SER A 204 -13.33 -6.31 -20.42
CA SER A 204 -12.73 -7.20 -21.42
C SER A 204 -12.66 -8.66 -20.95
N GLY A 205 -12.68 -8.91 -19.63
CA GLY A 205 -12.53 -10.24 -19.04
C GLY A 205 -11.13 -10.85 -19.18
N LYS A 206 -10.15 -10.07 -19.61
CA LYS A 206 -8.75 -10.49 -19.85
C LYS A 206 -7.81 -10.21 -18.67
N VAL A 207 -8.33 -9.57 -17.61
CA VAL A 207 -7.58 -9.34 -16.37
C VAL A 207 -7.67 -10.59 -15.48
N ASP A 208 -6.56 -11.13 -15.08
CA ASP A 208 -6.49 -12.28 -14.16
C ASP A 208 -6.32 -11.85 -12.70
N ILE A 209 -5.68 -10.70 -12.47
CA ILE A 209 -5.45 -10.14 -11.14
C ILE A 209 -5.81 -8.65 -11.13
N LEU A 210 -6.70 -8.25 -10.22
CA LEU A 210 -6.89 -6.85 -9.83
C LEU A 210 -6.04 -6.56 -8.60
N ALA A 211 -5.02 -5.73 -8.76
CA ALA A 211 -4.14 -5.25 -7.71
C ALA A 211 -4.43 -3.76 -7.47
N LEU A 212 -5.04 -3.42 -6.34
CA LEU A 212 -5.49 -2.06 -6.06
C LEU A 212 -5.20 -1.67 -4.61
N ILE A 213 -4.62 -0.48 -4.42
CA ILE A 213 -4.62 0.22 -3.14
C ILE A 213 -5.46 1.47 -3.29
N GLY A 214 -6.56 1.54 -2.53
CA GLY A 214 -7.53 2.62 -2.67
C GLY A 214 -8.74 2.42 -1.77
N ASN A 215 -9.94 2.70 -2.27
CA ASN A 215 -11.17 2.57 -1.51
C ASN A 215 -12.04 1.37 -1.96
N SER A 216 -12.81 0.82 -1.03
CA SER A 216 -13.70 -0.34 -1.21
C SER A 216 -14.71 -0.12 -2.34
N LYS A 217 -15.25 1.09 -2.44
CA LYS A 217 -16.24 1.44 -3.49
C LYS A 217 -15.64 1.25 -4.90
N SER A 218 -14.39 1.68 -5.10
CA SER A 218 -13.70 1.50 -6.38
C SER A 218 -13.35 0.03 -6.63
N ALA A 219 -12.90 -0.68 -5.60
CA ALA A 219 -12.57 -2.10 -5.70
C ALA A 219 -13.80 -2.93 -6.10
N ILE A 220 -14.93 -2.77 -5.41
CA ILE A 220 -16.20 -3.45 -5.72
C ILE A 220 -16.67 -3.10 -7.13
N ALA A 221 -16.67 -1.80 -7.49
CA ALA A 221 -17.12 -1.38 -8.82
C ALA A 221 -16.28 -1.99 -9.96
N LEU A 222 -14.99 -2.19 -9.78
CA LEU A 222 -14.12 -2.85 -10.75
C LEU A 222 -14.35 -4.37 -10.79
N GLN A 223 -14.49 -5.01 -9.63
CA GLN A 223 -14.80 -6.44 -9.54
C GLN A 223 -16.13 -6.76 -10.24
N ASP A 224 -17.15 -5.92 -10.03
CA ASP A 224 -18.49 -6.12 -10.61
C ASP A 224 -18.52 -6.05 -12.12
N GLN A 225 -17.58 -5.34 -12.72
CA GLN A 225 -17.45 -5.21 -14.17
C GLN A 225 -16.76 -6.41 -14.83
N HIS A 226 -16.05 -7.25 -14.06
CA HIS A 226 -15.37 -8.40 -14.62
C HIS A 226 -16.37 -9.54 -14.93
N PRO A 227 -16.46 -10.03 -16.19
CA PRO A 227 -17.48 -11.02 -16.58
C PRO A 227 -17.26 -12.40 -15.93
N ASN A 228 -16.03 -12.74 -15.56
CA ASN A 228 -15.64 -14.04 -14.99
C ASN A 228 -15.07 -13.87 -13.59
N LYS A 229 -15.90 -13.49 -12.62
CA LYS A 229 -15.48 -13.18 -11.24
C LYS A 229 -14.72 -14.32 -10.56
N ASN A 230 -15.05 -15.57 -10.86
CA ASN A 230 -14.38 -16.75 -10.29
C ASN A 230 -12.94 -16.95 -10.80
N ARG A 231 -12.54 -16.30 -11.89
CA ARG A 231 -11.16 -16.30 -12.41
C ARG A 231 -10.33 -15.14 -11.88
N LEU A 232 -10.99 -14.04 -11.51
CA LEU A 232 -10.33 -12.83 -11.03
C LEU A 232 -9.73 -13.08 -9.64
N ARG A 233 -8.42 -12.88 -9.52
CA ARG A 233 -7.73 -12.81 -8.22
C ARG A 233 -7.68 -11.37 -7.75
N LEU A 234 -7.69 -11.20 -6.42
CA LEU A 234 -7.70 -9.88 -5.80
C LEU A 234 -6.50 -9.72 -4.88
N VAL A 235 -5.81 -8.58 -5.01
CA VAL A 235 -4.79 -8.10 -4.09
C VAL A 235 -5.16 -6.65 -3.76
N LEU A 236 -5.82 -6.44 -2.64
CA LEU A 236 -6.45 -5.17 -2.30
C LEU A 236 -5.92 -4.65 -0.96
N GLY A 237 -5.49 -3.38 -0.94
CA GLY A 237 -5.27 -2.59 0.26
C GLY A 237 -6.33 -1.49 0.30
N LEU A 238 -7.17 -1.51 1.33
CA LEU A 238 -8.37 -0.66 1.39
C LEU A 238 -8.33 0.24 2.63
N GLU A 239 -9.50 0.77 3.02
CA GLU A 239 -9.63 1.67 4.16
C GLU A 239 -9.31 0.99 5.49
N ALA A 240 -8.92 1.79 6.46
CA ALA A 240 -8.68 1.34 7.83
C ALA A 240 -9.15 2.38 8.86
N LYS A 241 -9.52 1.92 10.04
CA LYS A 241 -9.82 2.76 11.19
C LYS A 241 -8.96 2.30 12.38
N ASN A 242 -7.64 2.41 12.22
CA ASN A 242 -6.68 1.91 13.20
C ASN A 242 -6.80 2.65 14.53
N PRO A 243 -7.13 1.98 15.65
CA PRO A 243 -7.18 2.61 16.95
C PRO A 243 -5.81 2.62 17.65
N ALA A 244 -5.63 3.60 18.55
CA ALA A 244 -4.73 3.49 19.68
C ALA A 244 -5.53 3.26 20.95
N ILE A 245 -5.09 2.37 21.82
CA ILE A 245 -5.66 2.11 23.14
C ILE A 245 -4.61 2.51 24.18
N ILE A 246 -4.91 3.53 24.97
CA ILE A 246 -4.02 4.07 26.02
C ILE A 246 -4.55 3.58 27.37
N LEU A 247 -3.85 2.62 27.97
CA LEU A 247 -4.18 2.02 29.26
C LEU A 247 -3.84 2.97 30.43
N PRO A 248 -4.39 2.75 31.63
CA PRO A 248 -4.16 3.63 32.79
C PRO A 248 -2.70 3.69 33.27
N ASP A 249 -1.93 2.65 32.96
CA ASP A 249 -0.51 2.52 33.32
C ASP A 249 0.46 2.85 32.18
N ALA A 250 -0.05 3.42 31.08
CA ALA A 250 0.77 3.81 29.94
C ALA A 250 1.79 4.90 30.31
N ASP A 251 2.98 4.81 29.72
CA ASP A 251 3.90 5.94 29.68
C ASP A 251 3.32 7.02 28.76
N LEU A 252 2.81 8.10 29.36
CA LEU A 252 2.13 9.15 28.62
C LEU A 252 3.07 9.96 27.71
N ASP A 253 4.36 10.12 28.06
CA ASP A 253 5.31 10.81 27.19
C ASP A 253 5.52 10.02 25.90
N LEU A 254 5.76 8.74 26.02
CA LEU A 254 5.89 7.83 24.88
C LEU A 254 4.59 7.74 24.08
N ALA A 255 3.46 7.53 24.77
CA ALA A 255 2.16 7.40 24.11
C ALA A 255 1.78 8.67 23.30
N ILE A 256 2.02 9.85 23.85
CA ILE A 256 1.75 11.12 23.16
C ILE A 256 2.65 11.28 21.94
N GLN A 257 3.96 11.04 22.08
CA GLN A 257 4.91 11.12 20.96
C GLN A 257 4.53 10.17 19.82
N GLU A 258 4.24 8.93 20.14
CA GLU A 258 3.85 7.90 19.17
C GLU A 258 2.46 8.21 18.54
N CYS A 259 1.53 8.71 19.31
CA CYS A 259 0.22 9.13 18.79
C CYS A 259 0.31 10.36 17.89
N ILE A 260 1.15 11.35 18.17
CA ILE A 260 1.42 12.48 17.25
C ILE A 260 1.97 11.96 15.92
N THR A 261 3.01 11.14 15.97
CA THR A 261 3.59 10.51 14.78
C THR A 261 2.55 9.65 14.06
N GLY A 262 1.82 8.83 14.79
CA GLY A 262 0.81 7.91 14.27
C GLY A 262 -0.37 8.59 13.59
N THR A 263 -0.86 9.70 14.15
CA THR A 263 -2.04 10.41 13.63
C THR A 263 -1.70 11.41 12.54
N LEU A 264 -0.56 12.13 12.64
CA LEU A 264 -0.30 13.34 11.86
C LEU A 264 0.88 13.29 10.88
N SER A 265 1.72 12.23 10.90
CA SER A 265 2.74 12.07 9.84
C SER A 265 2.08 12.11 8.47
N PHE A 266 2.67 12.88 7.56
CA PHE A 266 2.13 13.16 6.22
C PHE A 266 0.65 13.62 6.30
N ASN A 267 0.36 14.54 7.22
CA ASN A 267 -0.97 15.10 7.47
C ASN A 267 -2.06 14.05 7.75
N GLY A 268 -1.71 12.89 8.32
CA GLY A 268 -2.65 11.78 8.54
C GLY A 268 -3.09 11.03 7.28
N GLN A 269 -2.52 11.33 6.12
CA GLN A 269 -2.85 10.71 4.82
C GLN A 269 -2.18 9.35 4.64
N ARG A 270 -2.30 8.47 5.61
CA ARG A 270 -1.74 7.13 5.59
C ARG A 270 -2.81 6.09 5.92
N CYS A 271 -2.82 4.96 5.20
CA CYS A 271 -3.67 3.82 5.57
C CYS A 271 -3.32 3.28 6.97
N THR A 272 -2.06 3.40 7.37
CA THR A 272 -1.56 3.01 8.69
C THR A 272 -1.65 4.12 9.73
N ALA A 273 -2.22 5.30 9.44
CA ALA A 273 -2.40 6.32 10.46
C ALA A 273 -3.32 5.81 11.58
N LEU A 274 -3.06 6.27 12.80
CA LEU A 274 -4.01 6.15 13.90
C LEU A 274 -5.22 7.03 13.59
N LYS A 275 -6.41 6.44 13.54
CA LYS A 275 -7.64 7.12 13.10
C LYS A 275 -8.61 7.41 14.25
N VAL A 276 -8.32 6.85 15.44
CA VAL A 276 -9.09 7.05 16.67
C VAL A 276 -8.21 6.72 17.86
N LEU A 277 -8.31 7.53 18.92
CA LEU A 277 -7.58 7.33 20.16
C LEU A 277 -8.57 7.01 21.29
N TYR A 278 -8.49 5.80 21.83
CA TYR A 278 -9.20 5.39 23.04
C TYR A 278 -8.28 5.62 24.24
N VAL A 279 -8.66 6.52 25.13
CA VAL A 279 -7.87 6.88 26.31
C VAL A 279 -8.62 6.48 27.56
N HIS A 280 -7.99 5.73 28.45
CA HIS A 280 -8.63 5.35 29.72
C HIS A 280 -8.99 6.60 30.53
N GLU A 281 -10.20 6.62 31.15
CA GLU A 281 -10.76 7.80 31.83
C GLU A 281 -9.81 8.39 32.88
N SER A 282 -9.04 7.57 33.58
CA SER A 282 -8.13 8.01 34.66
C SER A 282 -6.94 8.84 34.18
N VAL A 283 -6.58 8.76 32.89
CA VAL A 283 -5.44 9.49 32.29
C VAL A 283 -5.87 10.44 31.17
N ALA A 284 -7.17 10.48 30.85
CA ALA A 284 -7.69 11.21 29.70
C ALA A 284 -7.49 12.72 29.76
N GLU A 285 -7.68 13.35 30.95
CA GLU A 285 -7.51 14.79 31.11
C GLU A 285 -6.07 15.21 30.83
N GLU A 286 -5.11 14.50 31.45
CA GLU A 286 -3.67 14.77 31.28
C GLU A 286 -3.20 14.48 29.85
N PHE A 287 -3.64 13.35 29.29
CA PHE A 287 -3.32 12.99 27.91
C PHE A 287 -3.84 14.05 26.93
N ASN A 288 -5.11 14.42 27.00
CA ASN A 288 -5.73 15.37 26.08
C ASN A 288 -5.07 16.74 26.13
N LYS A 289 -4.80 17.26 27.35
CA LYS A 289 -4.11 18.53 27.53
C LYS A 289 -2.72 18.53 26.89
N ARG A 290 -1.93 17.51 27.16
CA ARG A 290 -0.55 17.41 26.65
C ARG A 290 -0.52 17.11 25.16
N PHE A 291 -1.40 16.24 24.66
CA PHE A 291 -1.51 15.92 23.25
C PHE A 291 -1.90 17.15 22.43
N ALA A 292 -2.92 17.89 22.85
CA ALA A 292 -3.35 19.12 22.17
C ALA A 292 -2.22 20.16 22.12
N ALA A 293 -1.50 20.36 23.25
CA ALA A 293 -0.36 21.27 23.28
C ALA A 293 0.75 20.86 22.30
N LYS A 294 1.05 19.57 22.18
CA LYS A 294 2.03 19.06 21.22
C LYS A 294 1.58 19.22 19.77
N VAL A 295 0.28 19.08 19.48
CA VAL A 295 -0.27 19.36 18.14
C VAL A 295 -0.07 20.84 17.77
N ASP A 296 -0.28 21.75 18.70
CA ASP A 296 -0.10 23.20 18.46
C ASP A 296 1.37 23.61 18.25
N GLU A 297 2.35 22.79 18.65
CA GLU A 297 3.77 23.01 18.37
C GLU A 297 4.18 22.61 16.95
N LEU A 298 3.32 21.90 16.18
CA LEU A 298 3.67 21.42 14.84
C LEU A 298 3.86 22.60 13.87
N VAL A 299 4.97 22.54 13.14
CA VAL A 299 5.35 23.58 12.19
C VAL A 299 4.73 23.32 10.83
N PHE A 300 4.12 24.32 10.29
CA PHE A 300 3.39 24.34 9.05
C PHE A 300 4.17 25.10 7.97
N GLY A 301 4.27 24.55 6.75
CA GLY A 301 5.02 25.22 5.69
C GLY A 301 5.19 24.38 4.43
N ASN A 302 6.18 24.76 3.61
CA ASN A 302 6.43 24.11 2.35
C ASN A 302 7.19 22.77 2.48
N PRO A 303 6.95 21.80 1.62
CA PRO A 303 7.55 20.45 1.72
C PRO A 303 9.08 20.42 1.70
N TRP A 304 9.73 21.41 1.11
CA TRP A 304 11.20 21.51 1.04
C TRP A 304 11.84 22.12 2.29
N ASP A 305 11.05 22.66 3.22
CA ASP A 305 11.56 23.23 4.45
C ASP A 305 11.77 22.13 5.51
N LYS A 306 13.00 21.97 5.98
CA LYS A 306 13.39 20.84 6.85
C LYS A 306 12.71 20.87 8.24
N SER A 307 12.26 22.03 8.71
CA SER A 307 11.61 22.19 10.01
C SER A 307 10.10 21.92 9.98
N VAL A 308 9.55 21.65 8.79
CA VAL A 308 8.10 21.55 8.59
C VAL A 308 7.60 20.15 8.91
N SER A 309 6.52 20.07 9.69
CA SER A 309 5.82 18.83 10.03
C SER A 309 4.53 18.65 9.26
N LEU A 310 3.88 19.77 8.90
CA LEU A 310 2.60 19.81 8.19
C LEU A 310 2.75 20.55 6.87
N THR A 311 2.18 20.00 5.82
CA THR A 311 2.35 20.47 4.43
C THR A 311 1.00 20.64 3.75
N PRO A 312 0.91 21.32 2.58
CA PRO A 312 -0.33 21.43 1.83
C PRO A 312 -0.89 20.06 1.42
N LEU A 313 -2.21 19.93 1.44
CA LEU A 313 -2.90 18.73 0.98
C LEU A 313 -3.01 18.73 -0.57
N PRO A 314 -2.82 17.58 -1.25
CA PRO A 314 -2.93 17.52 -2.71
C PRO A 314 -4.36 17.64 -3.23
N GLU A 315 -5.36 17.30 -2.42
CA GLU A 315 -6.78 17.34 -2.78
C GLU A 315 -7.39 18.68 -2.34
N LYS A 316 -7.81 19.51 -3.31
CA LYS A 316 -8.40 20.84 -3.03
C LYS A 316 -9.67 20.80 -2.18
N GLU A 317 -10.43 19.71 -2.33
CA GLU A 317 -11.70 19.54 -1.62
C GLU A 317 -11.50 18.98 -0.20
N LYS A 318 -10.29 18.60 0.17
CA LYS A 318 -10.00 17.94 1.46
C LYS A 318 -10.22 18.88 2.66
N PRO A 319 -9.82 20.16 2.65
CA PRO A 319 -10.13 21.06 3.76
C PRO A 319 -11.63 21.21 4.03
N ALA A 320 -12.45 21.33 2.98
CA ALA A 320 -13.91 21.40 3.12
C ALA A 320 -14.49 20.10 3.72
N TYR A 321 -14.03 18.93 3.24
CA TYR A 321 -14.43 17.64 3.81
C TYR A 321 -14.05 17.50 5.29
N ILE A 322 -12.86 17.94 5.68
CA ILE A 322 -12.44 17.90 7.08
C ILE A 322 -13.31 18.87 7.92
N GLN A 323 -13.62 20.05 7.38
CA GLN A 323 -14.53 20.99 8.07
C GLN A 323 -15.93 20.38 8.28
N GLU A 324 -16.49 19.67 7.27
CA GLU A 324 -17.75 18.95 7.46
C GLU A 324 -17.70 17.92 8.59
N LEU A 325 -16.58 17.23 8.76
CA LEU A 325 -16.39 16.28 9.87
C LEU A 325 -16.28 16.97 11.23
N ILE A 326 -15.64 18.16 11.28
CA ILE A 326 -15.56 19.00 12.49
C ILE A 326 -16.95 19.48 12.86
N ASP A 327 -17.72 19.99 11.89
CA ASP A 327 -19.06 20.52 12.09
C ASP A 327 -20.04 19.42 12.55
N ASP A 328 -19.97 18.24 11.94
CA ASP A 328 -20.76 17.08 12.37
C ASP A 328 -20.46 16.73 13.84
N ALA A 329 -19.20 16.61 14.20
CA ALA A 329 -18.79 16.23 15.54
C ALA A 329 -19.15 17.30 16.57
N THR A 330 -18.92 18.58 16.28
CA THR A 330 -19.23 19.68 17.21
C THR A 330 -20.72 19.88 17.39
N SER A 331 -21.53 19.70 16.36
CA SER A 331 -23.00 19.73 16.46
C SER A 331 -23.57 18.63 17.36
N LYS A 332 -22.81 17.54 17.56
CA LYS A 332 -23.15 16.39 18.39
C LYS A 332 -22.42 16.36 19.75
N GLY A 333 -21.80 17.47 20.14
CA GLY A 333 -21.26 17.69 21.47
C GLY A 333 -19.74 17.55 21.62
N ALA A 334 -18.99 17.25 20.56
CA ALA A 334 -17.54 17.29 20.59
C ALA A 334 -17.04 18.74 20.62
N LYS A 335 -15.81 18.92 21.09
CA LYS A 335 -15.10 20.21 21.07
C LYS A 335 -13.75 20.03 20.40
N VAL A 336 -13.31 21.02 19.65
CA VAL A 336 -11.91 21.15 19.23
C VAL A 336 -11.12 21.60 20.44
N ILE A 337 -10.14 20.80 20.88
CA ILE A 337 -9.43 21.01 22.15
C ILE A 337 -8.03 21.61 21.99
N ASN A 338 -7.53 21.76 20.77
CA ASN A 338 -6.29 22.46 20.48
C ASN A 338 -6.55 23.85 19.88
N ALA A 339 -5.58 24.78 20.03
CA ALA A 339 -5.82 26.21 19.82
C ALA A 339 -6.14 26.58 18.36
N LYS A 340 -5.46 25.98 17.39
CA LYS A 340 -5.59 26.27 15.95
C LYS A 340 -6.39 25.22 15.17
N GLY A 341 -7.01 24.28 15.87
CA GLY A 341 -7.64 23.14 15.25
C GLY A 341 -8.71 23.50 14.22
N GLY A 342 -8.53 23.05 12.97
CA GLY A 342 -9.44 23.32 11.86
C GLY A 342 -9.23 24.65 11.14
N GLU A 343 -8.34 25.53 11.63
CA GLU A 343 -7.98 26.73 10.86
C GLU A 343 -7.37 26.33 9.53
N HIS A 344 -7.85 26.92 8.44
CA HIS A 344 -7.38 26.57 7.10
C HIS A 344 -7.27 27.80 6.19
N PHE A 345 -6.36 27.71 5.24
CA PHE A 345 -6.26 28.64 4.12
C PHE A 345 -5.77 27.87 2.89
N ASP A 346 -6.44 28.04 1.76
CA ASP A 346 -6.22 27.27 0.53
C ASP A 346 -6.26 25.75 0.80
N ASN A 347 -5.20 25.02 0.51
CA ASN A 347 -5.07 23.58 0.76
C ASN A 347 -4.38 23.23 2.08
N PHE A 348 -4.12 24.22 2.90
CA PHE A 348 -3.62 24.04 4.25
C PHE A 348 -4.77 23.90 5.24
N ILE A 349 -4.66 22.96 6.17
CA ILE A 349 -5.55 22.87 7.33
C ILE A 349 -4.74 22.46 8.56
N PHE A 350 -4.94 23.18 9.65
CA PHE A 350 -4.33 22.84 10.93
C PHE A 350 -5.02 21.61 11.53
N PRO A 351 -4.27 20.64 12.10
CA PRO A 351 -4.86 19.46 12.70
C PRO A 351 -5.89 19.82 13.77
N ALA A 352 -7.09 19.26 13.66
CA ALA A 352 -8.13 19.40 14.67
C ALA A 352 -8.15 18.19 15.59
N VAL A 353 -8.01 18.40 16.90
CA VAL A 353 -8.17 17.38 17.93
C VAL A 353 -9.56 17.51 18.53
N LEU A 354 -10.40 16.49 18.38
CA LEU A 354 -11.80 16.52 18.81
C LEU A 354 -12.06 15.57 19.97
N PHE A 355 -12.71 16.09 21.01
CA PHE A 355 -13.08 15.35 22.22
C PHE A 355 -14.37 15.92 22.86
N PRO A 356 -15.25 15.09 23.47
CA PRO A 356 -15.32 13.63 23.30
C PRO A 356 -15.99 13.23 21.99
N ILE A 357 -15.54 12.14 21.37
CA ILE A 357 -16.22 11.54 20.21
C ILE A 357 -17.17 10.43 20.70
N ASN A 358 -18.27 10.22 19.97
CA ASN A 358 -19.23 9.17 20.24
C ASN A 358 -19.76 8.50 18.95
N LYS A 359 -20.53 7.41 19.11
CA LYS A 359 -21.04 6.57 17.99
C LYS A 359 -22.01 7.28 17.03
N GLU A 360 -22.52 8.45 17.36
CA GLU A 360 -23.42 9.23 16.49
C GLU A 360 -22.66 10.10 15.47
N MET A 361 -21.36 10.27 15.67
CA MET A 361 -20.50 11.14 14.87
C MET A 361 -19.89 10.41 13.68
N ARG A 362 -19.80 11.06 12.53
CA ARG A 362 -19.12 10.51 11.34
C ARG A 362 -17.68 10.13 11.63
N LEU A 363 -16.96 10.91 12.41
CA LEU A 363 -15.57 10.65 12.83
C LEU A 363 -15.37 9.36 13.62
N TYR A 364 -16.42 8.77 14.19
CA TYR A 364 -16.33 7.47 14.82
C TYR A 364 -16.23 6.35 13.79
N HIS A 365 -16.92 6.44 12.67
CA HIS A 365 -17.08 5.37 11.67
C HIS A 365 -16.19 5.54 10.44
N GLU A 366 -16.10 6.77 9.92
CA GLU A 366 -15.43 7.05 8.65
C GLU A 366 -13.90 7.10 8.80
N GLU A 367 -13.18 6.61 7.78
CA GLU A 367 -11.77 6.87 7.62
C GLU A 367 -11.56 8.32 7.15
N GLN A 368 -11.06 9.19 8.03
CA GLN A 368 -10.94 10.61 7.75
C GLN A 368 -9.78 11.00 6.81
N PHE A 369 -8.77 10.20 6.62
CA PHE A 369 -7.62 10.35 5.73
C PHE A 369 -7.11 11.80 5.58
N GLY A 370 -6.80 12.42 6.73
CA GLY A 370 -6.43 13.84 6.84
C GLY A 370 -6.10 14.24 8.28
N PRO A 371 -5.70 15.49 8.54
CA PRO A 371 -5.23 15.97 9.83
C PRO A 371 -6.39 16.29 10.79
N ILE A 372 -7.10 15.26 11.23
CA ILE A 372 -8.17 15.36 12.23
C ILE A 372 -8.09 14.14 13.15
N VAL A 373 -8.07 14.37 14.46
CA VAL A 373 -7.81 13.35 15.48
C VAL A 373 -8.98 13.23 16.43
N PRO A 374 -9.80 12.17 16.30
CA PRO A 374 -10.88 11.88 17.24
C PRO A 374 -10.35 11.15 18.48
N ILE A 375 -10.76 11.59 19.66
CA ILE A 375 -10.44 10.98 20.96
C ILE A 375 -11.74 10.57 21.69
N LEU A 376 -11.73 9.35 22.22
CA LEU A 376 -12.78 8.79 23.09
C LEU A 376 -12.17 8.40 24.43
N THR A 377 -12.98 8.43 25.47
CA THR A 377 -12.63 7.79 26.75
C THR A 377 -13.28 6.44 26.85
N PHE A 378 -12.63 5.55 27.58
CA PHE A 378 -13.22 4.26 28.02
C PHE A 378 -12.91 4.03 29.50
N LYS A 379 -13.74 3.24 30.15
CA LYS A 379 -13.59 2.83 31.53
C LYS A 379 -13.27 1.32 31.61
N ASP A 380 -14.00 0.56 30.83
CA ASP A 380 -13.76 -0.90 30.69
C ASP A 380 -13.08 -1.18 29.34
N ILE A 381 -12.03 -1.97 29.37
CA ILE A 381 -11.31 -2.39 28.18
C ILE A 381 -12.19 -3.13 27.16
N GLN A 382 -13.31 -3.68 27.58
CA GLN A 382 -14.28 -4.30 26.67
C GLN A 382 -14.95 -3.28 25.72
N GLU A 383 -15.00 -1.98 26.09
CA GLU A 383 -15.58 -0.93 25.24
C GLU A 383 -14.81 -0.80 23.91
N PRO A 384 -13.50 -0.48 23.89
CA PRO A 384 -12.74 -0.41 22.64
C PRO A 384 -12.65 -1.78 21.93
N LEU A 385 -12.62 -2.90 22.64
CA LEU A 385 -12.61 -4.23 22.02
C LEU A 385 -13.93 -4.51 21.28
N ASN A 386 -15.07 -4.16 21.86
CA ASN A 386 -16.38 -4.30 21.23
C ASN A 386 -16.50 -3.39 20.00
N ASP A 387 -16.05 -2.14 20.11
CA ASP A 387 -16.02 -1.19 18.98
C ASP A 387 -15.16 -1.71 17.83
N MET A 388 -13.99 -2.27 18.11
CA MET A 388 -13.15 -2.93 17.13
C MET A 388 -13.80 -4.18 16.53
N ALA A 389 -14.53 -4.96 17.33
CA ALA A 389 -15.24 -6.14 16.86
C ALA A 389 -16.41 -5.77 15.92
N GLU A 390 -17.15 -4.72 16.22
CA GLU A 390 -18.26 -4.19 15.42
C GLU A 390 -17.79 -3.44 14.17
N SER A 391 -16.58 -2.85 14.20
CA SER A 391 -16.01 -2.11 13.08
C SER A 391 -15.87 -2.97 11.82
N ASN A 392 -16.09 -2.38 10.65
CA ASN A 392 -15.83 -3.02 9.35
C ASN A 392 -14.33 -3.16 9.03
N TYR A 393 -13.45 -2.60 9.85
CA TYR A 393 -12.02 -2.53 9.59
C TYR A 393 -11.21 -3.37 10.57
N GLY A 394 -10.05 -3.86 10.13
CA GLY A 394 -9.19 -4.67 10.98
C GLY A 394 -7.75 -4.71 10.47
N GLN A 395 -7.11 -3.53 10.28
CA GLN A 395 -5.74 -3.50 9.78
C GLN A 395 -4.72 -3.58 10.93
N GLN A 396 -4.67 -2.58 11.80
CA GLN A 396 -3.71 -2.50 12.90
C GLN A 396 -4.33 -1.89 14.17
N VAL A 397 -3.67 -2.09 15.30
CA VAL A 397 -3.93 -1.42 16.57
C VAL A 397 -2.61 -1.06 17.25
N SER A 398 -2.57 0.07 17.96
CA SER A 398 -1.50 0.43 18.90
C SER A 398 -2.03 0.26 20.32
N LEU A 399 -1.30 -0.47 21.17
CA LEU A 399 -1.63 -0.68 22.57
C LEU A 399 -0.51 -0.10 23.45
N PHE A 400 -0.85 0.88 24.28
CA PHE A 400 0.07 1.55 25.20
C PHE A 400 -0.22 1.14 26.64
N GLY A 401 0.76 0.58 27.33
CA GLY A 401 0.68 0.12 28.71
C GLY A 401 1.94 -0.61 29.14
N GLN A 402 2.01 -0.98 30.41
CA GLN A 402 3.18 -1.62 31.01
C GLN A 402 2.83 -2.92 31.76
N ASP A 403 1.60 -3.05 32.28
CA ASP A 403 1.20 -4.24 33.04
C ASP A 403 0.98 -5.46 32.14
N ILE A 404 1.90 -6.41 32.22
CA ILE A 404 1.89 -7.66 31.45
C ILE A 404 0.60 -8.48 31.70
N LYS A 405 0.04 -8.42 32.92
CA LYS A 405 -1.18 -9.19 33.22
C LYS A 405 -2.39 -8.66 32.48
N THR A 406 -2.41 -7.37 32.20
CA THR A 406 -3.42 -6.71 31.36
C THR A 406 -3.13 -6.89 29.88
N ILE A 407 -1.87 -6.68 29.44
CA ILE A 407 -1.47 -6.71 28.04
C ILE A 407 -1.58 -8.11 27.43
N ALA A 408 -1.12 -9.16 28.12
CA ALA A 408 -1.05 -10.51 27.55
C ALA A 408 -2.41 -11.04 27.06
N PRO A 409 -3.50 -11.03 27.85
CA PRO A 409 -4.79 -11.49 27.35
C PRO A 409 -5.39 -10.57 26.27
N LEU A 410 -5.03 -9.29 26.25
CA LEU A 410 -5.44 -8.37 25.19
C LEU A 410 -4.79 -8.75 23.84
N ILE A 411 -3.54 -9.15 23.81
CA ILE A 411 -2.87 -9.62 22.60
C ILE A 411 -3.63 -10.80 22.00
N ASP A 412 -4.04 -11.79 22.81
CA ASP A 412 -4.78 -12.98 22.35
C ASP A 412 -6.11 -12.62 21.68
N THR A 413 -6.75 -11.55 22.12
CA THR A 413 -7.97 -11.02 21.51
C THR A 413 -7.64 -10.19 20.25
N LEU A 414 -6.71 -9.25 20.37
CA LEU A 414 -6.41 -8.27 19.33
C LEU A 414 -5.87 -8.92 18.05
N VAL A 415 -5.07 -9.99 18.14
CA VAL A 415 -4.55 -10.72 16.95
C VAL A 415 -5.67 -11.39 16.13
N ASN A 416 -6.88 -11.51 16.69
CA ASN A 416 -8.06 -11.99 15.98
C ASN A 416 -8.93 -10.86 15.40
N LEU A 417 -8.72 -9.62 15.83
CA LEU A 417 -9.45 -8.44 15.35
C LEU A 417 -8.68 -7.67 14.26
N VAL A 418 -7.34 -7.69 14.34
CA VAL A 418 -6.46 -6.99 13.39
C VAL A 418 -5.35 -7.90 12.88
N CYS A 419 -4.57 -7.41 11.92
CA CYS A 419 -3.41 -8.13 11.40
C CYS A 419 -2.09 -7.75 12.06
N ARG A 420 -2.02 -6.62 12.75
CA ARG A 420 -0.83 -6.19 13.48
C ARG A 420 -1.20 -5.50 14.78
N VAL A 421 -0.62 -5.97 15.88
CA VAL A 421 -0.65 -5.33 17.20
C VAL A 421 0.70 -4.65 17.42
N ASN A 422 0.71 -3.34 17.64
CA ASN A 422 1.91 -2.56 17.94
C ASN A 422 1.91 -2.23 19.44
N LEU A 423 2.93 -2.71 20.15
CA LEU A 423 3.07 -2.44 21.60
C LEU A 423 3.92 -1.20 21.80
N ASN A 424 3.37 -0.22 22.53
CA ASN A 424 4.03 1.04 22.85
C ASN A 424 4.67 1.73 21.63
N SER A 425 4.01 1.63 20.49
CA SER A 425 4.45 2.21 19.22
C SER A 425 3.28 2.49 18.29
N SER A 426 3.44 3.45 17.39
CA SER A 426 2.43 3.80 16.39
C SER A 426 2.28 2.72 15.31
N CYS A 427 1.10 2.68 14.69
CA CYS A 427 0.85 1.85 13.54
C CYS A 427 1.72 2.27 12.34
N GLN A 428 2.27 1.31 11.61
CA GLN A 428 3.19 1.58 10.50
C GLN A 428 3.19 0.46 9.45
N ARG A 429 3.67 0.78 8.24
CA ARG A 429 3.80 -0.16 7.13
C ARG A 429 5.04 -1.06 7.26
N GLY A 430 6.18 -0.45 7.56
CA GLY A 430 7.47 -1.15 7.64
C GLY A 430 7.66 -2.01 8.90
N PRO A 431 8.66 -2.87 8.87
CA PRO A 431 9.51 -3.29 7.75
C PRO A 431 8.74 -4.03 6.64
N ASP A 432 9.17 -3.89 5.38
CA ASP A 432 8.48 -4.51 4.23
C ASP A 432 8.60 -6.04 4.20
N LEU A 433 9.49 -6.58 5.01
CA LEU A 433 9.65 -8.03 5.23
C LEU A 433 8.52 -8.64 6.07
N TYR A 434 7.80 -7.81 6.85
CA TYR A 434 6.71 -8.28 7.70
C TYR A 434 5.36 -8.22 6.98
N PRO A 435 4.41 -9.10 7.34
CA PRO A 435 3.10 -9.12 6.71
C PRO A 435 2.40 -7.77 6.80
N PHE A 436 1.91 -7.28 5.67
CA PHE A 436 1.04 -6.12 5.60
C PHE A 436 -0.27 -6.52 4.92
N THR A 437 -1.32 -6.56 5.69
CA THR A 437 -2.65 -6.98 5.27
C THR A 437 -3.71 -6.39 6.21
N GLY A 438 -4.95 -6.78 6.06
CA GLY A 438 -6.07 -6.39 6.90
C GLY A 438 -7.09 -7.51 6.99
N ARG A 439 -7.92 -7.44 8.03
CA ARG A 439 -9.12 -8.25 8.16
C ARG A 439 -10.32 -7.46 7.69
N LYS A 440 -11.43 -8.13 7.50
CA LYS A 440 -12.72 -7.53 7.09
C LYS A 440 -12.54 -6.72 5.80
N ASP A 441 -13.00 -5.45 5.77
CA ASP A 441 -12.95 -4.60 4.59
C ASP A 441 -11.59 -3.91 4.37
N SER A 442 -10.59 -4.14 5.24
CA SER A 442 -9.31 -3.42 5.14
C SER A 442 -8.35 -3.98 4.10
N ALA A 443 -8.43 -5.27 3.75
CA ALA A 443 -7.57 -5.83 2.70
C ALA A 443 -8.06 -7.19 2.20
N VAL A 444 -7.59 -7.57 1.01
CA VAL A 444 -7.61 -8.93 0.47
C VAL A 444 -6.20 -9.27 -0.01
N GLY A 445 -5.62 -10.36 0.47
CA GLY A 445 -4.24 -10.73 0.21
C GLY A 445 -3.26 -10.03 1.15
N THR A 446 -1.98 -10.27 0.96
CA THR A 446 -0.89 -9.76 1.82
C THR A 446 0.20 -9.12 0.97
N LEU A 447 0.65 -7.95 1.37
CA LEU A 447 1.60 -7.10 0.66
C LEU A 447 3.01 -7.07 1.28
N SER A 448 3.37 -8.04 2.11
CA SER A 448 4.79 -8.25 2.43
C SER A 448 5.54 -8.76 1.19
N ILE A 449 6.85 -8.59 1.15
CA ILE A 449 7.66 -9.07 0.02
C ILE A 449 7.41 -10.55 -0.27
N PHE A 450 7.51 -11.38 0.75
CA PHE A 450 7.40 -12.82 0.60
C PHE A 450 5.98 -13.29 0.25
N ASP A 451 4.97 -12.70 0.88
CA ASP A 451 3.57 -13.04 0.64
C ASP A 451 3.06 -12.44 -0.68
N ALA A 452 3.55 -11.26 -1.07
CA ALA A 452 3.24 -10.66 -2.36
C ALA A 452 3.72 -11.54 -3.53
N LEU A 453 4.94 -12.08 -3.47
CA LEU A 453 5.42 -13.05 -4.47
C LEU A 453 4.47 -14.26 -4.60
N ARG A 454 3.89 -14.70 -3.49
CA ARG A 454 2.90 -15.80 -3.47
C ARG A 454 1.54 -15.36 -4.00
N SER A 455 1.10 -14.13 -3.70
CA SER A 455 -0.18 -13.59 -4.16
C SER A 455 -0.22 -13.42 -5.67
N PHE A 456 0.91 -13.09 -6.29
CA PHE A 456 1.04 -12.90 -7.75
C PHE A 456 1.51 -14.15 -8.51
N SER A 457 1.43 -15.33 -7.90
CA SER A 457 1.87 -16.57 -8.52
C SER A 457 1.11 -17.79 -8.00
N ILE A 458 1.17 -18.90 -8.74
CA ILE A 458 0.56 -20.16 -8.33
C ILE A 458 1.63 -21.25 -8.26
N ARG A 459 1.50 -22.19 -7.32
CA ARG A 459 2.33 -23.39 -7.28
C ARG A 459 1.94 -24.32 -8.44
N THR A 460 2.92 -24.61 -9.26
CA THR A 460 2.81 -25.52 -10.42
C THR A 460 3.88 -26.60 -10.27
N PHE A 461 3.63 -27.81 -10.74
CA PHE A 461 4.61 -28.86 -10.63
C PHE A 461 4.63 -29.77 -11.84
N VAL A 462 5.82 -30.28 -12.11
CA VAL A 462 6.08 -31.39 -13.07
C VAL A 462 6.24 -32.65 -12.25
N ALA A 463 5.48 -33.66 -12.57
CA ALA A 463 5.50 -34.94 -11.85
C ALA A 463 5.62 -36.13 -12.77
N SER A 464 6.28 -37.20 -12.29
CA SER A 464 6.33 -38.50 -12.95
C SER A 464 6.26 -39.65 -11.93
N LYS A 465 5.76 -40.80 -12.33
CA LYS A 465 5.87 -42.01 -11.51
C LYS A 465 7.36 -42.38 -11.37
N ASP A 466 7.71 -42.81 -10.17
CA ASP A 466 9.06 -43.28 -9.85
C ASP A 466 9.31 -44.69 -10.43
N ASN A 467 9.95 -44.74 -11.58
CA ASN A 467 10.43 -45.92 -12.22
C ASN A 467 11.69 -45.61 -13.05
N GLU A 468 12.45 -46.62 -13.45
CA GLU A 468 13.73 -46.47 -14.18
C GLU A 468 13.58 -45.60 -15.44
N TYR A 469 12.54 -45.84 -16.25
CA TYR A 469 12.31 -45.10 -17.49
C TYR A 469 12.08 -43.60 -17.24
N ASN A 470 11.18 -43.26 -16.34
CA ASN A 470 10.89 -41.86 -16.02
C ASN A 470 12.08 -41.18 -15.34
N ASN A 471 12.79 -41.87 -14.46
CA ASN A 471 13.95 -41.32 -13.76
C ASN A 471 15.08 -40.99 -14.76
N ALA A 472 15.30 -41.81 -15.78
CA ALA A 472 16.24 -41.49 -16.86
C ALA A 472 15.84 -40.21 -17.62
N ILE A 473 14.55 -40.05 -17.97
CA ILE A 473 14.04 -38.85 -18.63
C ILE A 473 14.23 -37.61 -17.75
N LEU A 474 13.92 -37.69 -16.45
CA LEU A 474 14.09 -36.56 -15.52
C LEU A 474 15.56 -36.15 -15.42
N GLN A 475 16.49 -37.10 -15.38
CA GLN A 475 17.93 -36.80 -15.36
C GLN A 475 18.38 -36.14 -16.67
N GLU A 476 17.89 -36.60 -17.80
CA GLU A 476 18.18 -35.99 -19.09
C GLU A 476 17.63 -34.58 -19.20
N LEU A 477 16.38 -34.33 -18.74
CA LEU A 477 15.77 -33.01 -18.69
C LEU A 477 16.56 -32.03 -17.80
N LEU A 478 17.04 -32.46 -16.62
CA LEU A 478 17.91 -31.67 -15.76
C LEU A 478 19.23 -31.32 -16.46
N ASN A 479 19.82 -32.22 -17.19
CA ASN A 479 21.10 -32.05 -17.88
C ASN A 479 20.99 -31.26 -19.18
N SER A 480 19.87 -31.35 -19.90
CA SER A 480 19.66 -30.72 -21.21
C SER A 480 19.58 -29.22 -21.18
N LYS A 481 19.13 -28.64 -20.05
CA LYS A 481 18.88 -27.19 -19.87
C LYS A 481 17.80 -26.63 -20.82
N GLU A 482 17.04 -27.47 -21.50
CA GLU A 482 16.03 -27.10 -22.48
C GLU A 482 14.76 -26.50 -21.82
N SER A 483 14.43 -26.93 -20.61
CA SER A 483 13.26 -26.43 -19.90
C SER A 483 13.62 -25.27 -18.96
N ASN A 484 13.08 -24.08 -19.22
CA ASN A 484 13.21 -22.93 -18.34
C ASN A 484 12.59 -23.16 -16.95
N PHE A 485 11.59 -24.05 -16.85
CA PHE A 485 10.93 -24.39 -15.58
C PHE A 485 11.76 -25.39 -14.75
N ILE A 486 12.39 -26.36 -15.39
CA ILE A 486 13.19 -27.41 -14.71
C ILE A 486 14.64 -26.98 -14.49
N ASN A 487 15.17 -26.10 -15.34
CA ASN A 487 16.55 -25.65 -15.28
C ASN A 487 16.90 -24.99 -13.93
N THR A 488 17.95 -25.48 -13.28
CA THR A 488 18.43 -25.02 -11.96
C THR A 488 19.88 -24.52 -11.99
N ASP A 489 20.51 -24.40 -13.17
CA ASP A 489 21.91 -24.03 -13.32
C ASP A 489 22.29 -22.63 -12.81
N TYR A 490 21.31 -21.80 -12.57
CA TYR A 490 21.50 -20.41 -12.13
C TYR A 490 21.22 -20.21 -10.63
N ILE A 491 21.02 -21.28 -9.89
CA ILE A 491 20.73 -21.16 -8.46
C ILE A 491 21.94 -20.55 -7.76
N LEU A 492 21.77 -19.29 -7.45
CA LEU A 492 22.79 -18.40 -6.87
C LEU A 492 22.86 -18.52 -5.35
#